data_128531689848d5e6423debb571e99296
#
_entry.id   128531689848d5e6423debb571e99296
#
_cell.length_a   1.000
_cell.length_b   1.000
_cell.length_c   1.000
_cell.angle_alpha   90.00
_cell.angle_beta   90.00
_cell.angle_gamma   90.00
#
_symmetry.space_group_name_H-M   'P 1'
#
loop_
_entity.id
_entity.type
_entity.pdbx_description
1 polymer ?
#
loop_
_entity_poly.entity_id
_entity_poly.type
_entity_poly.pdbx_seq_one_letter_code
_entity_poly.pdbx_strand_id
1 'polypeptide(L)'
;MKYGLICYDYTTNLGNEIQSIAARRFLPKVDHYIEHEKLERFDSPDKVKMIMNGFFVDCPAAWPPSDKIDPLLVSMHFSTTNEKKIAAFLSSESKEYFSQHGSVGCRDMHSLNFLNENDIEAHFTGCLTLTLDSGKKKDLQNDDGYIIVNIDNADPIISFLKEKTDKKIYRIQQEMIPSFKKAFPGQMPLKLYNLSSYYNYREKFFMAEHLLKVYENASCVLTDRLHCALPCLAFKTPVILFNERHMKERFNGLSDLLLESTFEEYQNDYNIFDVDNPPENSDKYLKIRNNLIKTCSDFTGTVNDSCYSNFSYDDLVKNNTLILSRNAIETRQYFQEVLKFNKNLEKSKNKEIKSLKEKNKDQKEKNESLKAKNKNQTEKIESLKAQDKKHKEKIEGLKAQDKKHKEEIKSLKAKIKRQGKIIREMESSRSWRMTRPMRSFTNSFKRK
;
A
#
# COMPACT_ATOMS: atom_id res chain seq x y z
N MET A 1 -29.65 24.26 -23.24
CA MET A 1 -28.79 23.19 -22.68
C MET A 1 -28.22 23.68 -21.37
N LYS A 2 -28.33 22.90 -20.30
CA LYS A 2 -27.75 23.15 -18.96
C LYS A 2 -26.50 22.30 -18.77
N TYR A 3 -25.56 22.77 -17.94
CA TYR A 3 -24.30 22.12 -17.70
C TYR A 3 -24.02 21.94 -16.20
N GLY A 4 -23.64 20.73 -15.80
CA GLY A 4 -23.26 20.37 -14.44
C GLY A 4 -21.77 20.24 -14.28
N LEU A 5 -21.27 20.56 -13.10
CA LEU A 5 -19.89 20.34 -12.69
C LEU A 5 -19.89 19.61 -11.35
N ILE A 6 -19.10 18.55 -11.25
CA ILE A 6 -18.93 17.80 -9.98
C ILE A 6 -18.25 18.69 -8.95
N CYS A 7 -18.76 18.68 -7.73
CA CYS A 7 -18.11 19.24 -6.55
C CYS A 7 -18.02 18.18 -5.44
N TYR A 8 -17.19 18.43 -4.42
CA TYR A 8 -16.88 17.44 -3.40
C TYR A 8 -16.96 18.07 -2.00
N ASP A 9 -18.08 17.86 -1.31
CA ASP A 9 -18.28 18.39 0.04
C ASP A 9 -17.64 17.52 1.12
N TYR A 10 -17.39 16.25 0.84
CA TYR A 10 -16.97 15.22 1.81
C TYR A 10 -15.47 15.05 1.96
N THR A 11 -14.64 15.70 1.15
CA THR A 11 -13.18 15.55 1.17
C THR A 11 -12.46 16.89 1.29
N THR A 12 -11.30 16.88 1.92
CA THR A 12 -10.38 18.03 2.00
C THR A 12 -9.29 17.99 0.94
N ASN A 13 -9.23 16.94 0.12
CA ASN A 13 -8.22 16.75 -0.91
C ASN A 13 -8.55 17.56 -2.16
N LEU A 14 -7.84 18.66 -2.36
CA LEU A 14 -8.00 19.55 -3.52
C LEU A 14 -7.73 18.89 -4.88
N GLY A 15 -7.12 17.69 -4.89
CA GLY A 15 -6.94 16.92 -6.12
C GLY A 15 -8.26 16.53 -6.79
N ASN A 16 -9.35 16.48 -6.04
CA ASN A 16 -10.69 16.24 -6.58
C ASN A 16 -11.21 17.47 -7.34
N GLU A 17 -11.09 18.65 -6.74
CA GLU A 17 -11.45 19.92 -7.39
C GLU A 17 -10.59 20.19 -8.63
N ILE A 18 -9.30 19.79 -8.63
CA ILE A 18 -8.42 19.87 -9.80
C ILE A 18 -9.00 19.07 -10.98
N GLN A 19 -9.57 17.89 -10.73
CA GLN A 19 -10.23 17.09 -11.77
C GLN A 19 -11.47 17.82 -12.32
N SER A 20 -12.27 18.43 -11.47
CA SER A 20 -13.43 19.21 -11.87
C SER A 20 -13.04 20.50 -12.61
N ILE A 21 -11.94 21.16 -12.24
CA ILE A 21 -11.39 22.31 -12.97
C ILE A 21 -11.01 21.90 -14.41
N ALA A 22 -10.45 20.70 -14.58
CA ALA A 22 -10.15 20.18 -15.90
C ALA A 22 -11.43 19.97 -16.74
N ALA A 23 -12.49 19.43 -16.13
CA ALA A 23 -13.80 19.29 -16.79
C ALA A 23 -14.44 20.65 -17.11
N ARG A 24 -14.34 21.63 -16.20
CA ARG A 24 -14.90 22.98 -16.38
C ARG A 24 -14.35 23.67 -17.62
N ARG A 25 -13.12 23.37 -18.04
CA ARG A 25 -12.52 23.89 -19.26
C ARG A 25 -13.36 23.64 -20.51
N PHE A 26 -14.13 22.57 -20.52
CA PHE A 26 -14.99 22.16 -21.63
C PHE A 26 -16.47 22.59 -21.47
N LEU A 27 -16.79 23.35 -20.45
CA LEU A 27 -18.14 23.83 -20.23
C LEU A 27 -18.27 25.30 -20.67
N PRO A 28 -19.30 25.68 -21.47
CA PRO A 28 -19.54 27.09 -21.82
C PRO A 28 -19.92 27.92 -20.59
N LYS A 29 -20.55 27.26 -19.58
CA LYS A 29 -20.91 27.81 -18.27
C LYS A 29 -21.14 26.65 -17.29
N VAL A 30 -21.23 26.93 -16.03
CA VAL A 30 -21.69 26.00 -14.99
C VAL A 30 -23.03 26.46 -14.47
N ASP A 31 -24.09 25.72 -14.79
CA ASP A 31 -25.44 26.00 -14.29
C ASP A 31 -25.69 25.35 -12.93
N HIS A 32 -25.13 24.14 -12.71
CA HIS A 32 -25.30 23.35 -11.51
C HIS A 32 -23.94 22.81 -10.97
N TYR A 33 -23.69 22.99 -9.69
CA TYR A 33 -22.64 22.27 -8.97
C TYR A 33 -23.30 21.08 -8.30
N ILE A 34 -22.87 19.87 -8.66
CA ILE A 34 -23.51 18.62 -8.25
C ILE A 34 -22.54 17.86 -7.37
N GLU A 35 -22.99 17.57 -6.14
CA GLU A 35 -22.18 16.83 -5.16
C GLU A 35 -21.95 15.40 -5.63
N HIS A 36 -20.68 15.00 -5.68
CA HIS A 36 -20.24 13.70 -6.17
C HIS A 36 -20.90 12.51 -5.46
N GLU A 37 -21.11 12.60 -4.14
CA GLU A 37 -21.74 11.54 -3.35
C GLU A 37 -23.28 11.65 -3.28
N LYS A 38 -23.88 12.46 -4.15
CA LYS A 38 -25.33 12.67 -4.24
C LYS A 38 -25.83 12.70 -5.68
N LEU A 39 -25.11 12.09 -6.61
CA LEU A 39 -25.46 12.08 -8.03
C LEU A 39 -26.82 11.43 -8.30
N GLU A 40 -27.17 10.40 -7.54
CA GLU A 40 -28.46 9.69 -7.64
C GLU A 40 -29.67 10.55 -7.21
N ARG A 41 -29.42 11.57 -6.38
CA ARG A 41 -30.47 12.47 -5.86
C ARG A 41 -30.60 13.77 -6.63
N PHE A 42 -29.77 13.96 -7.65
CA PHE A 42 -29.83 15.18 -8.43
C PHE A 42 -31.15 15.26 -9.17
N ASP A 43 -31.87 16.38 -9.02
CA ASP A 43 -33.10 16.68 -9.72
C ASP A 43 -33.00 18.03 -10.41
N SER A 44 -33.60 18.12 -11.60
CA SER A 44 -33.65 19.33 -12.41
C SER A 44 -34.81 19.23 -13.40
N PRO A 45 -35.49 20.37 -13.72
CA PRO A 45 -36.48 20.38 -14.76
C PRO A 45 -35.96 19.92 -16.13
N ASP A 46 -34.73 20.27 -16.45
CA ASP A 46 -34.07 19.94 -17.71
C ASP A 46 -32.93 18.89 -17.49
N LYS A 47 -32.65 18.13 -18.54
CA LYS A 47 -31.41 17.33 -18.55
C LYS A 47 -30.17 18.23 -18.54
N VAL A 48 -29.17 17.78 -17.77
CA VAL A 48 -27.93 18.52 -17.52
C VAL A 48 -26.76 17.72 -18.08
N LYS A 49 -26.06 18.29 -19.09
CA LYS A 49 -24.82 17.71 -19.59
C LYS A 49 -23.74 17.81 -18.56
N MET A 50 -23.02 16.70 -18.31
CA MET A 50 -21.96 16.65 -17.33
C MET A 50 -20.79 15.75 -17.79
N ILE A 51 -19.57 16.25 -17.66
CA ILE A 51 -18.37 15.43 -17.84
C ILE A 51 -18.14 14.69 -16.53
N MET A 52 -18.33 13.37 -16.58
CA MET A 52 -18.20 12.47 -15.44
C MET A 52 -16.76 11.96 -15.37
N ASN A 53 -15.90 12.71 -14.69
CA ASN A 53 -14.52 12.35 -14.47
C ASN A 53 -14.18 12.34 -12.97
N GLY A 54 -13.28 11.48 -12.55
CA GLY A 54 -12.85 11.46 -11.15
C GLY A 54 -12.74 10.07 -10.56
N PHE A 55 -12.68 10.03 -9.25
CA PHE A 55 -12.64 8.81 -8.45
C PHE A 55 -14.07 8.48 -7.99
N PHE A 56 -14.61 7.36 -8.43
CA PHE A 56 -15.98 7.00 -8.13
C PHE A 56 -16.06 5.97 -7.00
N VAL A 57 -17.07 6.20 -6.18
CA VAL A 57 -17.65 5.39 -5.13
C VAL A 57 -16.85 5.33 -3.83
N ASP A 58 -16.94 6.43 -3.09
CA ASP A 58 -16.85 6.33 -1.63
C ASP A 58 -18.22 5.99 -1.01
N CYS A 59 -19.33 6.45 -1.61
CA CYS A 59 -20.69 6.10 -1.23
C CYS A 59 -21.37 5.23 -2.30
N PRO A 60 -21.52 3.90 -2.12
CA PRO A 60 -22.20 3.03 -3.08
C PRO A 60 -23.64 3.45 -3.41
N ALA A 61 -24.33 4.11 -2.47
CA ALA A 61 -25.71 4.58 -2.66
C ALA A 61 -25.83 5.76 -3.63
N ALA A 62 -24.72 6.43 -3.98
CA ALA A 62 -24.70 7.52 -4.95
C ALA A 62 -24.66 7.05 -6.41
N TRP A 63 -24.77 5.76 -6.65
CA TRP A 63 -24.66 5.15 -7.97
C TRP A 63 -25.84 4.20 -8.27
N PRO A 64 -26.42 4.17 -9.47
CA PRO A 64 -26.10 5.03 -10.62
C PRO A 64 -26.61 6.48 -10.46
N PRO A 65 -26.05 7.44 -11.23
CA PRO A 65 -26.51 8.82 -11.25
C PRO A 65 -27.97 8.96 -11.72
N SER A 66 -28.59 10.10 -11.35
CA SER A 66 -29.94 10.47 -11.77
C SER A 66 -30.10 10.51 -13.30
N ASP A 67 -31.27 10.15 -13.81
CA ASP A 67 -31.68 10.25 -15.22
C ASP A 67 -31.70 11.71 -15.75
N LYS A 68 -31.64 12.69 -14.85
CA LYS A 68 -31.52 14.13 -15.19
C LYS A 68 -30.09 14.49 -15.61
N ILE A 69 -29.11 13.61 -15.42
CA ILE A 69 -27.72 13.79 -15.85
C ILE A 69 -27.55 13.13 -17.23
N ASP A 70 -27.11 13.91 -18.21
CA ASP A 70 -26.64 13.46 -19.52
C ASP A 70 -25.09 13.39 -19.44
N PRO A 71 -24.48 12.22 -19.17
CA PRO A 71 -23.07 12.13 -18.83
C PRO A 71 -22.20 11.88 -20.06
N LEU A 72 -21.01 12.45 -20.08
CA LEU A 72 -19.85 11.91 -20.79
C LEU A 72 -19.01 11.13 -19.78
N LEU A 73 -18.95 9.81 -19.92
CA LEU A 73 -18.17 8.93 -19.04
C LEU A 73 -16.70 8.92 -19.51
N VAL A 74 -15.84 9.73 -18.88
CA VAL A 74 -14.43 9.92 -19.29
C VAL A 74 -13.50 10.09 -18.09
N SER A 75 -12.31 9.57 -18.16
CA SER A 75 -11.31 9.69 -17.10
C SER A 75 -11.78 9.20 -15.72
N MET A 76 -12.60 8.16 -15.71
CA MET A 76 -13.17 7.59 -14.49
C MET A 76 -12.21 6.59 -13.84
N HIS A 77 -12.13 6.61 -12.52
CA HIS A 77 -11.46 5.58 -11.73
C HIS A 77 -12.45 4.89 -10.80
N PHE A 78 -12.45 3.56 -10.82
CA PHE A 78 -13.32 2.74 -10.01
C PHE A 78 -12.51 2.03 -8.92
N SER A 79 -12.87 2.28 -7.65
CA SER A 79 -12.20 1.63 -6.53
C SER A 79 -12.75 0.23 -6.29
N THR A 80 -11.88 -0.77 -6.33
CA THR A 80 -12.22 -2.18 -6.07
C THR A 80 -11.80 -2.65 -4.67
N THR A 81 -11.49 -1.73 -3.77
CA THR A 81 -11.00 -2.04 -2.41
C THR A 81 -12.08 -2.57 -1.47
N ASN A 82 -13.35 -2.56 -1.86
CA ASN A 82 -14.46 -2.92 -1.00
C ASN A 82 -15.56 -3.64 -1.81
N GLU A 83 -15.99 -4.82 -1.35
CA GLU A 83 -17.02 -5.65 -2.01
C GLU A 83 -18.34 -4.92 -2.24
N LYS A 84 -18.77 -4.04 -1.32
CA LYS A 84 -20.00 -3.25 -1.48
C LYS A 84 -19.90 -2.26 -2.63
N LYS A 85 -18.71 -1.67 -2.84
CA LYS A 85 -18.45 -0.77 -3.96
C LYS A 85 -18.47 -1.53 -5.28
N ILE A 86 -17.82 -2.68 -5.33
CA ILE A 86 -17.84 -3.56 -6.50
C ILE A 86 -19.28 -3.96 -6.84
N ALA A 87 -20.04 -4.42 -5.85
CA ALA A 87 -21.44 -4.81 -6.04
C ALA A 87 -22.32 -3.66 -6.58
N ALA A 88 -22.09 -2.42 -6.13
CA ALA A 88 -22.82 -1.26 -6.64
C ALA A 88 -22.56 -1.02 -8.14
N PHE A 89 -21.32 -1.13 -8.60
CA PHE A 89 -21.00 -0.96 -10.03
C PHE A 89 -21.44 -2.13 -10.89
N LEU A 90 -21.52 -3.33 -10.34
CA LEU A 90 -21.91 -4.54 -11.07
C LEU A 90 -23.39 -4.88 -10.94
N SER A 91 -24.18 -4.02 -10.27
CA SER A 91 -25.64 -4.21 -10.21
C SER A 91 -26.27 -4.14 -11.61
N SER A 92 -27.47 -4.74 -11.78
CA SER A 92 -28.23 -4.69 -13.04
C SER A 92 -28.49 -3.26 -13.48
N GLU A 93 -28.85 -2.39 -12.55
CA GLU A 93 -29.13 -0.97 -12.79
C GLU A 93 -27.87 -0.22 -13.27
N SER A 94 -26.72 -0.55 -12.70
CA SER A 94 -25.44 0.04 -13.11
C SER A 94 -25.02 -0.41 -14.51
N LYS A 95 -25.15 -1.70 -14.82
CA LYS A 95 -24.85 -2.24 -16.15
C LYS A 95 -25.78 -1.63 -17.21
N GLU A 96 -27.05 -1.49 -16.89
CA GLU A 96 -28.01 -0.81 -17.76
C GLU A 96 -27.63 0.66 -17.97
N TYR A 97 -27.27 1.38 -16.90
CA TYR A 97 -26.81 2.76 -16.98
C TYR A 97 -25.60 2.90 -17.90
N PHE A 98 -24.57 2.05 -17.74
CA PHE A 98 -23.41 2.08 -18.62
C PHE A 98 -23.76 1.80 -20.08
N SER A 99 -24.61 0.80 -20.35
CA SER A 99 -25.01 0.45 -21.71
C SER A 99 -25.78 1.58 -22.42
N GLN A 100 -26.55 2.39 -21.67
CA GLN A 100 -27.30 3.53 -22.20
C GLN A 100 -26.40 4.72 -22.55
N HIS A 101 -25.23 4.85 -21.89
CA HIS A 101 -24.36 6.02 -22.06
C HIS A 101 -23.07 5.73 -22.84
N GLY A 102 -22.93 4.51 -23.38
CA GLY A 102 -21.82 4.10 -24.24
C GLY A 102 -20.58 3.64 -23.48
N SER A 103 -19.50 3.44 -24.21
CA SER A 103 -18.24 2.91 -23.66
C SER A 103 -17.64 3.83 -22.61
N VAL A 104 -17.24 3.25 -21.45
CA VAL A 104 -16.71 4.00 -20.30
C VAL A 104 -15.26 4.35 -20.51
N GLY A 105 -14.94 5.65 -20.51
CA GLY A 105 -13.57 6.15 -20.57
C GLY A 105 -12.86 6.02 -19.21
N CYS A 106 -11.93 5.09 -19.09
CA CYS A 106 -11.19 4.82 -17.86
C CYS A 106 -9.92 5.66 -17.75
N ARG A 107 -9.68 6.20 -16.55
CA ARG A 107 -8.48 6.99 -16.24
C ARG A 107 -7.22 6.14 -16.20
N ASP A 108 -7.33 4.91 -15.74
CA ASP A 108 -6.23 3.97 -15.48
C ASP A 108 -6.58 2.55 -15.94
N MET A 109 -5.54 1.73 -16.13
CA MET A 109 -5.69 0.35 -16.60
C MET A 109 -6.38 -0.56 -15.59
N HIS A 110 -6.31 -0.24 -14.29
CA HIS A 110 -7.02 -1.00 -13.26
C HIS A 110 -8.54 -0.91 -13.49
N SER A 111 -9.06 0.30 -13.65
CA SER A 111 -10.49 0.54 -13.94
C SER A 111 -10.92 -0.06 -15.25
N LEU A 112 -10.08 0.03 -16.29
CA LEU A 112 -10.34 -0.56 -17.60
C LEU A 112 -10.50 -2.08 -17.50
N ASN A 113 -9.55 -2.76 -16.88
CA ASN A 113 -9.57 -4.21 -16.72
C ASN A 113 -10.78 -4.64 -15.89
N PHE A 114 -11.04 -3.96 -14.76
CA PHE A 114 -12.19 -4.24 -13.91
C PHE A 114 -13.53 -4.21 -14.67
N LEU A 115 -13.75 -3.19 -15.49
CA LEU A 115 -15.01 -3.06 -16.25
C LEU A 115 -15.11 -4.13 -17.35
N ASN A 116 -14.05 -4.32 -18.15
CA ASN A 116 -14.06 -5.29 -19.25
C ASN A 116 -14.17 -6.73 -18.74
N GLU A 117 -13.55 -7.09 -17.62
CA GLU A 117 -13.66 -8.40 -16.97
C GLU A 117 -15.09 -8.67 -16.45
N ASN A 118 -15.92 -7.63 -16.32
CA ASN A 118 -17.32 -7.72 -15.87
C ASN A 118 -18.34 -7.39 -16.96
N ASP A 119 -17.97 -7.51 -18.25
CA ASP A 119 -18.82 -7.30 -19.41
C ASP A 119 -19.39 -5.86 -19.53
N ILE A 120 -18.64 -4.85 -19.04
CA ILE A 120 -18.96 -3.44 -19.22
C ILE A 120 -17.96 -2.86 -20.22
N GLU A 121 -18.47 -2.39 -21.36
CA GLU A 121 -17.61 -1.83 -22.42
C GLU A 121 -16.86 -0.59 -21.92
N ALA A 122 -15.53 -0.66 -21.97
CA ALA A 122 -14.66 0.39 -21.50
C ALA A 122 -13.41 0.55 -22.38
N HIS A 123 -12.82 1.75 -22.36
CA HIS A 123 -11.58 2.06 -23.06
C HIS A 123 -10.70 2.99 -22.22
N PHE A 124 -9.40 2.97 -22.48
CA PHE A 124 -8.46 3.83 -21.77
C PHE A 124 -8.49 5.25 -22.32
N THR A 125 -8.73 6.23 -21.47
CA THR A 125 -8.73 7.66 -21.81
C THR A 125 -7.61 8.44 -21.13
N GLY A 126 -7.01 7.92 -20.07
CA GLY A 126 -6.11 8.68 -19.20
C GLY A 126 -6.86 9.70 -18.33
N CYS A 127 -6.12 10.55 -17.64
CA CYS A 127 -6.68 11.53 -16.69
C CYS A 127 -6.96 12.88 -17.36
N LEU A 128 -8.15 13.42 -17.14
CA LEU A 128 -8.59 14.70 -17.71
C LEU A 128 -7.71 15.89 -17.26
N THR A 129 -7.00 15.78 -16.12
CA THR A 129 -6.08 16.83 -15.65
C THR A 129 -4.90 17.07 -16.59
N LEU A 130 -4.60 16.14 -17.51
CA LEU A 130 -3.63 16.35 -18.60
C LEU A 130 -4.09 17.44 -19.60
N THR A 131 -5.37 17.79 -19.60
CA THR A 131 -5.90 18.84 -20.48
C THR A 131 -5.84 20.24 -19.90
N LEU A 132 -5.40 20.40 -18.65
CA LEU A 132 -5.26 21.72 -18.01
C LEU A 132 -4.40 22.65 -18.87
N ASP A 133 -4.78 23.93 -18.88
CA ASP A 133 -4.09 24.97 -19.63
C ASP A 133 -4.36 26.32 -18.94
N SER A 134 -3.36 27.17 -18.87
CA SER A 134 -3.49 28.49 -18.29
C SER A 134 -3.89 29.57 -19.30
N GLY A 135 -3.85 29.23 -20.59
CA GLY A 135 -4.00 30.19 -21.68
C GLY A 135 -2.81 31.12 -21.86
N LYS A 136 -1.70 30.88 -21.14
CA LYS A 136 -0.47 31.69 -21.21
C LYS A 136 0.69 30.83 -21.71
N LYS A 137 1.59 31.45 -22.48
CA LYS A 137 2.90 30.84 -22.74
C LYS A 137 3.74 30.96 -21.47
N LYS A 138 4.35 29.85 -21.03
CA LYS A 138 5.27 29.86 -19.90
C LYS A 138 6.52 30.64 -20.32
N ASP A 139 6.83 31.69 -19.58
CA ASP A 139 8.11 32.39 -19.71
C ASP A 139 9.16 31.61 -18.92
N LEU A 140 9.99 30.86 -19.61
CA LEU A 140 11.02 30.00 -19.02
C LEU A 140 12.24 30.79 -18.52
N GLN A 141 12.26 32.12 -18.70
CA GLN A 141 13.42 32.95 -18.35
C GLN A 141 13.41 33.53 -16.94
N ASN A 142 12.40 33.24 -16.10
CA ASN A 142 12.40 33.72 -14.71
C ASN A 142 13.28 32.82 -13.84
N ASP A 143 14.49 33.28 -13.60
CA ASP A 143 15.56 32.60 -12.86
C ASP A 143 15.36 32.54 -11.32
N ASP A 144 14.34 33.24 -10.79
CA ASP A 144 13.96 33.27 -9.38
C ASP A 144 12.96 32.16 -8.97
N GLY A 145 12.95 31.06 -9.70
CA GLY A 145 12.03 29.98 -9.50
C GLY A 145 12.19 29.27 -8.16
N TYR A 146 11.10 28.69 -7.67
CA TYR A 146 11.06 27.89 -6.45
C TYR A 146 10.78 26.43 -6.76
N ILE A 147 11.20 25.57 -5.85
CA ILE A 147 10.97 24.12 -5.90
C ILE A 147 9.77 23.80 -5.03
N ILE A 148 8.88 22.94 -5.53
CA ILE A 148 7.75 22.40 -4.77
C ILE A 148 8.04 20.95 -4.38
N VAL A 149 7.85 20.64 -3.11
CA VAL A 149 7.83 19.26 -2.59
C VAL A 149 6.43 18.99 -2.04
N ASN A 150 5.69 18.14 -2.78
CA ASN A 150 4.33 17.72 -2.42
C ASN A 150 4.31 16.19 -2.18
N ILE A 151 4.90 15.78 -1.08
CA ILE A 151 5.10 14.40 -0.65
C ILE A 151 4.65 14.27 0.80
N ASP A 152 4.03 13.17 1.18
CA ASP A 152 3.53 12.98 2.55
C ASP A 152 4.66 13.03 3.59
N ASN A 153 5.75 12.32 3.36
CA ASN A 153 6.95 12.35 4.20
C ASN A 153 8.05 13.18 3.54
N ALA A 154 7.84 14.50 3.45
CA ALA A 154 8.72 15.41 2.72
C ALA A 154 10.03 15.75 3.46
N ASP A 155 10.11 15.56 4.77
CA ASP A 155 11.24 16.04 5.58
C ASP A 155 12.61 15.48 5.12
N PRO A 156 12.76 14.17 4.83
CA PRO A 156 14.03 13.61 4.34
C PRO A 156 14.44 14.21 2.99
N ILE A 157 13.49 14.34 2.06
CA ILE A 157 13.74 14.92 0.72
C ILE A 157 14.11 16.39 0.81
N ILE A 158 13.39 17.17 1.63
CA ILE A 158 13.68 18.59 1.84
C ILE A 158 15.07 18.76 2.47
N SER A 159 15.45 17.93 3.43
CA SER A 159 16.78 17.96 4.05
C SER A 159 17.87 17.67 3.02
N PHE A 160 17.68 16.65 2.20
CA PHE A 160 18.59 16.30 1.11
C PHE A 160 18.73 17.44 0.07
N LEU A 161 17.62 18.02 -0.36
CA LEU A 161 17.63 19.10 -1.35
C LEU A 161 18.31 20.37 -0.85
N LYS A 162 18.21 20.71 0.45
CA LYS A 162 18.90 21.85 1.05
C LYS A 162 20.42 21.75 0.98
N GLU A 163 20.96 20.56 0.79
CA GLU A 163 22.40 20.34 0.59
C GLU A 163 22.80 20.44 -0.88
N LYS A 164 21.82 20.48 -1.80
CA LYS A 164 22.04 20.43 -3.26
C LYS A 164 21.78 21.73 -3.98
N THR A 165 20.91 22.60 -3.44
CA THR A 165 20.48 23.83 -4.12
C THR A 165 20.24 24.97 -3.14
N ASP A 166 20.47 26.19 -3.60
CA ASP A 166 20.14 27.45 -2.90
C ASP A 166 18.73 27.95 -3.23
N LYS A 167 18.01 27.31 -4.17
CA LYS A 167 16.63 27.70 -4.51
C LYS A 167 15.69 27.55 -3.31
N LYS A 168 14.65 28.37 -3.28
CA LYS A 168 13.61 28.28 -2.27
C LYS A 168 12.82 26.98 -2.44
N ILE A 169 12.70 26.20 -1.37
CA ILE A 169 11.94 24.96 -1.33
C ILE A 169 10.67 25.19 -0.52
N TYR A 170 9.51 24.97 -1.14
CA TYR A 170 8.22 25.04 -0.47
C TYR A 170 7.61 23.66 -0.30
N ARG A 171 7.32 23.29 0.94
CA ARG A 171 6.49 22.13 1.22
C ARG A 171 5.04 22.49 1.02
N ILE A 172 4.36 21.75 0.15
CA ILE A 172 2.92 21.91 -0.11
C ILE A 172 2.22 20.59 0.18
N GLN A 173 0.98 20.69 0.62
CA GLN A 173 0.09 19.55 0.76
C GLN A 173 -1.21 19.82 0.00
N GLN A 174 -1.72 18.83 -0.67
CA GLN A 174 -2.97 18.92 -1.44
C GLN A 174 -4.24 18.91 -0.56
N GLU A 175 -4.07 18.94 0.76
CA GLU A 175 -5.18 18.87 1.70
C GLU A 175 -5.36 20.20 2.41
N MET A 176 -6.62 20.66 2.53
CA MET A 176 -6.93 21.94 3.16
C MET A 176 -6.62 21.98 4.66
N ILE A 177 -6.56 20.82 5.34
CA ILE A 177 -6.23 20.69 6.77
C ILE A 177 -5.19 19.60 6.99
N PRO A 178 -3.90 19.88 6.74
CA PRO A 178 -2.82 18.87 6.88
C PRO A 178 -2.60 18.38 8.31
N SER A 179 -2.86 19.24 9.30
CA SER A 179 -2.59 18.96 10.71
C SER A 179 -3.51 17.90 11.33
N PHE A 180 -4.74 17.75 10.80
CA PHE A 180 -5.71 16.81 11.33
C PHE A 180 -5.35 15.34 11.03
N LYS A 181 -4.86 15.03 9.85
CA LYS A 181 -4.44 13.67 9.48
C LYS A 181 -3.20 13.21 10.26
N LYS A 182 -2.28 14.12 10.58
CA LYS A 182 -1.10 13.83 11.44
C LYS A 182 -1.51 13.56 12.89
N ALA A 183 -2.53 14.26 13.40
CA ALA A 183 -3.03 14.07 14.76
C ALA A 183 -3.81 12.77 14.97
N PHE A 184 -4.43 12.22 13.91
CA PHE A 184 -5.35 11.08 14.00
C PHE A 184 -5.19 10.10 12.83
N PRO A 185 -4.04 9.43 12.67
CA PRO A 185 -3.85 8.44 11.62
C PRO A 185 -4.82 7.26 11.82
N GLY A 186 -5.73 7.06 10.88
CA GLY A 186 -6.58 5.87 10.79
C GLY A 186 -7.91 5.89 11.54
N GLN A 187 -8.21 6.94 12.33
CA GLN A 187 -9.47 7.07 13.06
C GLN A 187 -10.02 8.49 12.97
N MET A 188 -10.55 8.86 11.82
CA MET A 188 -11.42 10.04 11.77
C MET A 188 -12.84 9.62 12.21
N PRO A 189 -13.38 10.15 13.32
CA PRO A 189 -14.78 9.93 13.65
C PRO A 189 -15.66 10.44 12.51
N LEU A 190 -16.74 9.74 12.18
CA LEU A 190 -17.70 10.13 11.14
C LEU A 190 -18.14 11.61 11.24
N LYS A 191 -18.14 12.19 12.43
CA LYS A 191 -18.46 13.61 12.66
C LYS A 191 -17.40 14.60 12.18
N LEU A 192 -16.16 14.15 11.97
CA LEU A 192 -15.09 15.00 11.40
C LEU A 192 -15.09 15.00 9.86
N TYR A 193 -15.74 14.04 9.21
CA TYR A 193 -16.05 14.14 7.78
C TYR A 193 -16.93 15.36 7.45
N ASN A 194 -17.70 15.85 8.40
CA ASN A 194 -18.47 17.09 8.24
C ASN A 194 -17.62 18.37 8.28
N LEU A 195 -16.30 18.29 8.55
CA LEU A 195 -15.41 19.45 8.41
C LEU A 195 -15.22 19.92 6.98
N SER A 196 -15.40 19.04 6.03
CA SER A 196 -15.46 19.42 4.61
C SER A 196 -16.60 20.37 4.31
N SER A 197 -17.68 20.35 5.10
CA SER A 197 -18.81 21.29 4.98
C SER A 197 -18.48 22.71 5.41
N TYR A 198 -17.33 22.97 6.09
CA TYR A 198 -16.88 24.32 6.42
C TYR A 198 -16.33 25.08 5.20
N TYR A 199 -15.87 24.36 4.19
CA TYR A 199 -15.43 24.95 2.95
C TYR A 199 -16.48 24.69 1.88
N ASN A 200 -17.16 25.74 1.45
CA ASN A 200 -18.07 25.57 0.33
C ASN A 200 -17.28 25.25 -0.95
N TYR A 201 -17.93 24.65 -1.93
CA TYR A 201 -17.27 24.25 -3.18
C TYR A 201 -16.51 25.41 -3.87
N ARG A 202 -16.98 26.67 -3.73
CA ARG A 202 -16.34 27.86 -4.33
C ARG A 202 -14.98 28.13 -3.71
N GLU A 203 -14.86 28.01 -2.39
CA GLU A 203 -13.60 28.16 -1.69
C GLU A 203 -12.61 27.06 -2.08
N LYS A 204 -13.09 25.82 -2.20
CA LYS A 204 -12.26 24.71 -2.64
C LYS A 204 -11.78 24.89 -4.07
N PHE A 205 -12.63 25.29 -5.00
CA PHE A 205 -12.22 25.61 -6.36
C PHE A 205 -11.19 26.72 -6.41
N PHE A 206 -11.39 27.78 -5.64
CA PHE A 206 -10.41 28.88 -5.54
C PHE A 206 -9.05 28.39 -5.03
N MET A 207 -9.04 27.59 -3.95
CA MET A 207 -7.83 27.03 -3.39
C MET A 207 -7.14 26.08 -4.37
N ALA A 208 -7.90 25.26 -5.08
CA ALA A 208 -7.37 24.36 -6.11
C ALA A 208 -6.78 25.13 -7.30
N GLU A 209 -7.42 26.20 -7.76
CA GLU A 209 -6.86 27.09 -8.80
C GLU A 209 -5.59 27.78 -8.34
N HIS A 210 -5.53 28.22 -7.08
CA HIS A 210 -4.32 28.80 -6.52
C HIS A 210 -3.18 27.77 -6.47
N LEU A 211 -3.49 26.54 -6.04
CA LEU A 211 -2.53 25.44 -6.03
C LEU A 211 -2.01 25.12 -7.43
N LEU A 212 -2.88 25.09 -8.44
CA LEU A 212 -2.47 24.92 -9.84
C LEU A 212 -1.54 26.02 -10.33
N LYS A 213 -1.81 27.29 -9.97
CA LYS A 213 -0.90 28.42 -10.28
C LYS A 213 0.46 28.27 -9.62
N VAL A 214 0.49 27.74 -8.40
CA VAL A 214 1.74 27.44 -7.70
C VAL A 214 2.54 26.35 -8.42
N TYR A 215 1.88 25.29 -8.90
CA TYR A 215 2.53 24.25 -9.69
C TYR A 215 3.02 24.78 -11.06
N GLU A 216 2.21 25.56 -11.74
CA GLU A 216 2.53 26.16 -13.04
C GLU A 216 3.81 27.01 -13.00
N ASN A 217 3.96 27.82 -11.93
CA ASN A 217 5.05 28.77 -11.79
C ASN A 217 6.29 28.21 -11.06
N ALA A 218 6.28 26.95 -10.63
CA ALA A 218 7.44 26.32 -10.02
C ALA A 218 8.54 26.07 -11.08
N SER A 219 9.81 26.15 -10.64
CA SER A 219 10.96 25.68 -11.45
C SER A 219 10.85 24.20 -11.71
N CYS A 220 10.53 23.44 -10.68
CA CYS A 220 10.23 22.01 -10.75
C CYS A 220 9.41 21.55 -9.53
N VAL A 221 8.87 20.33 -9.64
CA VAL A 221 8.01 19.73 -8.63
C VAL A 221 8.45 18.29 -8.34
N LEU A 222 8.57 17.97 -7.05
CA LEU A 222 8.81 16.62 -6.55
C LEU A 222 7.54 16.16 -5.83
N THR A 223 6.94 15.05 -6.24
CA THR A 223 5.62 14.65 -5.71
C THR A 223 5.41 13.14 -5.67
N ASP A 224 4.54 12.68 -4.75
CA ASP A 224 3.96 11.34 -4.71
C ASP A 224 2.46 11.35 -5.09
N ARG A 225 1.96 12.49 -5.65
CA ARG A 225 0.55 12.75 -5.92
C ARG A 225 0.24 12.81 -7.41
N LEU A 226 -0.71 11.97 -7.87
CA LEU A 226 -1.13 11.95 -9.27
C LEU A 226 -1.65 13.31 -9.74
N HIS A 227 -2.55 13.94 -8.94
CA HIS A 227 -3.15 15.24 -9.27
C HIS A 227 -2.27 16.45 -8.89
N CYS A 228 -0.97 16.20 -8.69
CA CYS A 228 0.10 17.17 -8.74
C CYS A 228 0.96 16.93 -9.99
N ALA A 229 1.38 15.67 -10.22
CA ALA A 229 2.26 15.31 -11.32
C ALA A 229 1.62 15.56 -12.69
N LEU A 230 0.38 15.11 -12.93
CA LEU A 230 -0.29 15.27 -14.24
C LEU A 230 -0.61 16.73 -14.58
N PRO A 231 -1.08 17.60 -13.67
CA PRO A 231 -1.13 19.04 -13.90
C PRO A 231 0.24 19.64 -14.29
N CYS A 232 1.33 19.22 -13.65
CA CYS A 232 2.68 19.69 -14.01
C CYS A 232 3.07 19.30 -15.43
N LEU A 233 2.72 18.07 -15.89
CA LEU A 233 2.88 17.70 -17.30
C LEU A 233 2.08 18.66 -18.20
N ALA A 234 0.81 18.91 -17.87
CA ALA A 234 -0.07 19.76 -18.66
C ALA A 234 0.49 21.21 -18.80
N PHE A 235 1.06 21.75 -17.72
CA PHE A 235 1.67 23.09 -17.68
C PHE A 235 3.14 23.11 -18.15
N LYS A 236 3.71 21.95 -18.53
CA LYS A 236 5.12 21.80 -18.86
C LYS A 236 6.07 22.21 -17.73
N THR A 237 5.63 22.07 -16.49
CA THR A 237 6.47 22.24 -15.31
C THR A 237 7.23 20.94 -15.08
N PRO A 238 8.57 20.94 -15.05
CA PRO A 238 9.36 19.75 -14.78
C PRO A 238 8.91 19.05 -13.51
N VAL A 239 8.70 17.73 -13.57
CA VAL A 239 8.19 16.97 -12.44
C VAL A 239 8.79 15.58 -12.35
N ILE A 240 9.14 15.17 -11.14
CA ILE A 240 9.48 13.79 -10.80
C ILE A 240 8.44 13.20 -9.83
N LEU A 241 8.00 11.97 -10.13
CA LEU A 241 7.07 11.22 -9.31
C LEU A 241 7.84 10.23 -8.42
N PHE A 242 7.69 10.35 -7.10
CA PHE A 242 8.20 9.36 -6.16
C PHE A 242 7.16 8.27 -5.91
N ASN A 243 7.40 7.08 -6.44
CA ASN A 243 6.46 5.95 -6.40
C ASN A 243 6.74 5.04 -5.19
N GLU A 244 6.82 5.61 -3.99
CA GLU A 244 6.96 4.86 -2.74
C GLU A 244 5.63 4.36 -2.18
N ARG A 245 4.52 4.82 -2.74
CA ARG A 245 3.19 4.40 -2.31
C ARG A 245 2.79 3.10 -2.98
N HIS A 246 2.32 2.16 -2.19
CA HIS A 246 1.74 0.87 -2.62
C HIS A 246 0.41 1.02 -3.40
N MET A 247 0.15 2.18 -4.00
CA MET A 247 -1.08 2.47 -4.75
C MET A 247 -0.87 2.36 -6.26
N LYS A 248 -0.16 1.31 -6.71
CA LYS A 248 0.16 1.05 -8.12
C LYS A 248 -1.07 1.03 -9.04
N GLU A 249 -2.23 0.60 -8.53
CA GLU A 249 -3.48 0.52 -9.29
C GLU A 249 -3.91 1.86 -9.90
N ARG A 250 -3.82 2.95 -9.12
CA ARG A 250 -4.25 4.31 -9.54
C ARG A 250 -3.32 4.97 -10.55
N PHE A 251 -2.09 4.49 -10.65
CA PHE A 251 -1.07 5.01 -11.56
C PHE A 251 -0.90 4.13 -12.80
N ASN A 252 -1.50 2.94 -12.83
CA ASN A 252 -1.33 1.98 -13.90
C ASN A 252 -1.80 2.56 -15.26
N GLY A 253 -0.89 2.66 -16.22
CA GLY A 253 -1.09 3.29 -17.52
C GLY A 253 -0.86 4.81 -17.55
N LEU A 254 -0.54 5.44 -16.40
CA LEU A 254 -0.22 6.87 -16.30
C LEU A 254 1.22 7.11 -15.83
N SER A 255 1.82 6.19 -15.10
CA SER A 255 3.20 6.28 -14.64
C SER A 255 4.19 6.41 -15.78
N ASP A 256 4.00 5.65 -16.86
CA ASP A 256 4.87 5.70 -18.05
C ASP A 256 4.95 7.09 -18.74
N LEU A 257 4.07 8.01 -18.35
CA LEU A 257 4.06 9.40 -18.82
C LEU A 257 5.03 10.30 -18.05
N LEU A 258 5.48 9.85 -16.88
CA LEU A 258 6.22 10.61 -15.88
C LEU A 258 7.64 10.07 -15.72
N LEU A 259 8.55 10.92 -15.31
CA LEU A 259 9.81 10.48 -14.73
C LEU A 259 9.53 9.97 -13.30
N GLU A 260 9.76 8.68 -13.09
CA GLU A 260 9.58 8.03 -11.78
C GLU A 260 10.91 7.67 -11.15
N SER A 261 10.97 7.73 -9.83
CA SER A 261 12.08 7.23 -9.02
C SER A 261 11.58 6.87 -7.61
N THR A 262 12.38 6.13 -6.87
CA THR A 262 12.28 6.07 -5.41
C THR A 262 13.18 7.15 -4.80
N PHE A 263 12.96 7.50 -3.52
CA PHE A 263 13.85 8.46 -2.86
C PHE A 263 15.28 7.90 -2.72
N GLU A 264 15.43 6.61 -2.51
CA GLU A 264 16.72 5.92 -2.44
C GLU A 264 17.50 6.02 -3.75
N GLU A 265 16.85 5.73 -4.89
CA GLU A 265 17.46 5.86 -6.22
C GLU A 265 17.87 7.31 -6.50
N TYR A 266 17.01 8.27 -6.15
CA TYR A 266 17.28 9.70 -6.32
C TYR A 266 18.44 10.19 -5.45
N GLN A 267 18.58 9.67 -4.21
CA GLN A 267 19.73 9.98 -3.37
C GLN A 267 21.04 9.43 -3.93
N ASN A 268 20.99 8.23 -4.55
CA ASN A 268 22.15 7.57 -5.14
C ASN A 268 22.57 8.24 -6.46
N ASP A 269 21.63 8.76 -7.23
CA ASP A 269 21.90 9.48 -8.47
C ASP A 269 21.01 10.74 -8.59
N TYR A 270 21.50 11.84 -8.04
CA TYR A 270 20.81 13.13 -8.08
C TYR A 270 20.61 13.65 -9.53
N ASN A 271 21.46 13.23 -10.48
CA ASN A 271 21.37 13.67 -11.86
C ASN A 271 20.14 13.14 -12.61
N ILE A 272 19.43 12.14 -12.05
CA ILE A 272 18.14 11.70 -12.57
C ILE A 272 17.19 12.90 -12.69
N PHE A 273 17.22 13.80 -11.68
CA PHE A 273 16.41 15.02 -11.66
C PHE A 273 17.15 16.13 -10.89
N ASP A 274 18.11 16.78 -11.54
CA ASP A 274 18.78 17.96 -10.98
C ASP A 274 17.79 19.13 -10.86
N VAL A 275 17.45 19.56 -9.65
CA VAL A 275 16.44 20.61 -9.39
C VAL A 275 16.90 21.99 -9.86
N ASP A 276 18.19 22.20 -10.09
CA ASP A 276 18.71 23.45 -10.65
C ASP A 276 18.62 23.48 -12.18
N ASN A 277 18.74 22.30 -12.82
CA ASN A 277 18.60 22.09 -14.25
C ASN A 277 17.66 20.89 -14.53
N PRO A 278 16.39 20.99 -14.16
CA PRO A 278 15.49 19.85 -14.25
C PRO A 278 15.24 19.45 -15.72
N PRO A 279 15.20 18.13 -16.01
CA PRO A 279 14.91 17.66 -17.36
C PRO A 279 13.49 18.06 -17.79
N GLU A 280 13.31 18.29 -19.08
CA GLU A 280 11.98 18.51 -19.65
C GLU A 280 11.10 17.26 -19.48
N ASN A 281 9.81 17.49 -19.30
CA ASN A 281 8.84 16.40 -19.24
C ASN A 281 8.72 15.68 -20.59
N SER A 282 8.45 14.38 -20.56
CA SER A 282 8.19 13.61 -21.76
C SER A 282 6.91 14.07 -22.46
N ASP A 283 6.90 14.10 -23.79
CA ASP A 283 5.75 14.44 -24.64
C ASP A 283 4.76 13.26 -24.84
N LYS A 284 5.01 12.10 -24.23
CA LYS A 284 4.16 10.91 -24.38
C LYS A 284 2.69 11.16 -24.04
N TYR A 285 2.41 12.08 -23.13
CA TYR A 285 1.04 12.42 -22.71
C TYR A 285 0.24 13.19 -23.78
N LEU A 286 0.88 13.82 -24.78
CA LEU A 286 0.22 14.71 -25.75
C LEU A 286 -0.85 13.99 -26.56
N LYS A 287 -0.64 12.74 -26.93
CA LYS A 287 -1.67 11.95 -27.64
C LYS A 287 -2.93 11.76 -26.78
N ILE A 288 -2.75 11.42 -25.49
CA ILE A 288 -3.85 11.29 -24.54
C ILE A 288 -4.54 12.62 -24.33
N ARG A 289 -3.79 13.70 -24.10
CA ARG A 289 -4.30 15.07 -23.97
C ARG A 289 -5.17 15.47 -25.17
N ASN A 290 -4.67 15.30 -26.39
CA ASN A 290 -5.38 15.70 -27.60
C ASN A 290 -6.68 14.90 -27.82
N ASN A 291 -6.67 13.60 -27.53
CA ASN A 291 -7.87 12.78 -27.58
C ASN A 291 -8.91 13.23 -26.54
N LEU A 292 -8.49 13.50 -25.30
CA LEU A 292 -9.38 14.00 -24.25
C LEU A 292 -9.98 15.36 -24.61
N ILE A 293 -9.17 16.28 -25.14
CA ILE A 293 -9.66 17.59 -25.62
C ILE A 293 -10.72 17.39 -26.69
N LYS A 294 -10.44 16.56 -27.70
CA LYS A 294 -11.39 16.26 -28.76
C LYS A 294 -12.70 15.67 -28.20
N THR A 295 -12.62 14.63 -27.39
CA THR A 295 -13.78 13.92 -26.84
C THR A 295 -14.67 14.88 -26.02
N CYS A 296 -14.08 15.67 -25.13
CA CYS A 296 -14.84 16.60 -24.30
C CYS A 296 -15.40 17.77 -25.11
N SER A 297 -14.66 18.31 -26.08
CA SER A 297 -15.14 19.39 -26.96
C SER A 297 -16.25 18.92 -27.89
N ASP A 298 -16.18 17.71 -28.43
CA ASP A 298 -17.24 17.13 -29.26
C ASP A 298 -18.56 17.00 -28.45
N PHE A 299 -18.46 16.67 -27.17
CA PHE A 299 -19.61 16.52 -26.29
C PHE A 299 -20.29 17.85 -25.94
N THR A 300 -19.54 18.91 -25.68
CA THR A 300 -20.08 20.18 -25.17
C THR A 300 -20.09 21.30 -26.21
N GLY A 301 -19.32 21.17 -27.29
CA GLY A 301 -19.08 22.22 -28.28
C GLY A 301 -18.13 23.32 -27.80
N THR A 302 -17.40 23.13 -26.70
CA THR A 302 -16.63 24.19 -26.03
C THR A 302 -15.25 23.71 -25.60
N VAL A 303 -14.25 24.59 -25.80
CA VAL A 303 -12.94 24.53 -25.14
C VAL A 303 -12.55 25.94 -24.73
N ASN A 304 -12.44 26.18 -23.44
CA ASN A 304 -11.94 27.46 -22.91
C ASN A 304 -10.41 27.48 -22.96
N ASP A 305 -9.80 28.59 -23.32
CA ASP A 305 -8.35 28.74 -23.42
C ASP A 305 -7.67 28.58 -22.06
N SER A 306 -8.33 29.02 -20.99
CA SER A 306 -7.81 28.91 -19.63
C SER A 306 -8.69 28.03 -18.75
N CYS A 307 -8.05 27.23 -17.92
CA CYS A 307 -8.71 26.47 -16.85
C CYS A 307 -9.06 27.32 -15.62
N TYR A 308 -8.49 28.52 -15.50
CA TYR A 308 -8.73 29.41 -14.37
C TYR A 308 -10.04 30.18 -14.53
N SER A 309 -10.73 30.36 -13.42
CA SER A 309 -11.88 31.25 -13.35
C SER A 309 -11.39 32.71 -13.19
N ASN A 310 -12.27 33.65 -13.56
CA ASN A 310 -12.05 35.07 -13.34
C ASN A 310 -12.46 35.51 -11.91
N PHE A 311 -12.57 34.58 -10.95
CA PHE A 311 -12.87 34.92 -9.57
C PHE A 311 -11.76 35.79 -8.96
N SER A 312 -12.12 36.98 -8.51
CA SER A 312 -11.21 37.82 -7.75
C SER A 312 -11.22 37.40 -6.26
N TYR A 313 -10.11 37.64 -5.57
CA TYR A 313 -10.04 37.48 -4.12
C TYR A 313 -11.09 38.35 -3.40
N ASP A 314 -11.38 39.54 -3.95
CA ASP A 314 -12.39 40.45 -3.42
C ASP A 314 -13.82 39.89 -3.48
N ASP A 315 -14.15 39.09 -4.48
CA ASP A 315 -15.46 38.43 -4.56
C ASP A 315 -15.60 37.34 -3.49
N LEU A 316 -14.50 36.69 -3.15
CA LEU A 316 -14.45 35.74 -2.03
C LEU A 316 -14.58 36.43 -0.69
N VAL A 317 -13.85 37.53 -0.47
CA VAL A 317 -13.88 38.29 0.79
C VAL A 317 -15.25 38.93 1.02
N LYS A 318 -15.89 39.49 -0.01
CA LYS A 318 -17.24 40.06 0.09
C LYS A 318 -18.30 39.02 0.45
N ASN A 319 -18.16 37.81 -0.06
CA ASN A 319 -19.05 36.68 0.28
C ASN A 319 -18.68 36.06 1.66
N ASN A 320 -17.43 36.14 2.08
CA ASN A 320 -16.94 35.56 3.35
C ASN A 320 -17.27 36.40 4.59
N THR A 321 -17.57 37.66 4.49
CA THR A 321 -17.88 38.50 5.69
C THR A 321 -19.17 38.01 6.39
N LEU A 322 -20.13 37.47 5.65
CA LEU A 322 -21.31 36.78 6.21
C LEU A 322 -21.01 35.36 6.71
N ILE A 323 -20.05 34.68 6.10
CA ILE A 323 -19.61 33.34 6.45
C ILE A 323 -18.69 33.38 7.69
N LEU A 324 -17.81 34.37 7.81
CA LEU A 324 -16.89 34.53 8.94
C LEU A 324 -17.61 34.79 10.27
N SER A 325 -18.71 35.53 10.28
CA SER A 325 -19.51 35.74 11.49
C SER A 325 -20.26 34.47 11.93
N ARG A 326 -20.75 33.68 10.96
CA ARG A 326 -21.37 32.37 11.19
C ARG A 326 -20.31 31.33 11.58
N ASN A 327 -19.16 31.32 10.90
CA ASN A 327 -18.02 30.44 11.16
C ASN A 327 -17.38 30.70 12.52
N ALA A 328 -17.37 31.92 13.06
CA ALA A 328 -16.80 32.20 14.37
C ALA A 328 -17.55 31.49 15.52
N ILE A 329 -18.89 31.42 15.44
CA ILE A 329 -19.72 30.71 16.43
C ILE A 329 -19.59 29.20 16.24
N GLU A 330 -19.69 28.73 15.00
CA GLU A 330 -19.56 27.32 14.64
C GLU A 330 -18.15 26.79 14.90
N THR A 331 -17.11 27.57 14.62
CA THR A 331 -15.71 27.27 14.94
C THR A 331 -15.52 27.14 16.45
N ARG A 332 -16.13 27.98 17.26
CA ARG A 332 -16.03 27.91 18.73
C ARG A 332 -16.72 26.65 19.27
N GLN A 333 -17.89 26.31 18.75
CA GLN A 333 -18.60 25.06 19.10
C GLN A 333 -17.80 23.84 18.68
N TYR A 334 -17.23 23.90 17.50
CA TYR A 334 -16.34 22.86 16.97
C TYR A 334 -15.10 22.64 17.86
N PHE A 335 -14.39 23.71 18.23
CA PHE A 335 -13.25 23.60 19.13
C PHE A 335 -13.63 22.96 20.48
N GLN A 336 -14.81 23.26 20.99
CA GLN A 336 -15.30 22.63 22.22
C GLN A 336 -15.59 21.12 22.02
N GLU A 337 -16.14 20.74 20.87
CA GLU A 337 -16.37 19.31 20.56
C GLU A 337 -15.06 18.56 20.34
N VAL A 338 -14.08 19.17 19.66
CA VAL A 338 -12.74 18.61 19.48
C VAL A 338 -12.02 18.42 20.81
N LEU A 339 -12.08 19.42 21.69
CA LEU A 339 -11.49 19.32 23.03
C LEU A 339 -12.15 18.21 23.85
N LYS A 340 -13.47 18.06 23.77
CA LYS A 340 -14.23 16.99 24.43
C LYS A 340 -13.86 15.63 23.86
N PHE A 341 -13.72 15.55 22.55
CA PHE A 341 -13.28 14.33 21.86
C PHE A 341 -11.86 13.92 22.24
N ASN A 342 -10.92 14.87 22.22
CA ASN A 342 -9.52 14.63 22.61
C ASN A 342 -9.42 14.13 24.04
N LYS A 343 -10.20 14.71 24.97
CA LYS A 343 -10.26 14.26 26.36
C LYS A 343 -10.80 12.83 26.51
N ASN A 344 -11.76 12.44 25.68
CA ASN A 344 -12.31 11.08 25.65
C ASN A 344 -11.32 10.09 25.04
N LEU A 345 -10.62 10.49 23.97
CA LEU A 345 -9.58 9.69 23.32
C LEU A 345 -8.41 9.44 24.26
N GLU A 346 -7.99 10.47 25.00
CA GLU A 346 -6.94 10.35 26.01
C GLU A 346 -7.32 9.38 27.13
N LYS A 347 -8.56 9.43 27.60
CA LYS A 347 -9.08 8.47 28.57
C LYS A 347 -9.09 7.03 28.02
N SER A 348 -9.49 6.86 26.77
CA SER A 348 -9.49 5.56 26.09
C SER A 348 -8.08 5.01 25.92
N LYS A 349 -7.14 5.84 25.47
CA LYS A 349 -5.72 5.46 25.35
C LYS A 349 -5.08 5.10 26.67
N ASN A 350 -5.38 5.86 27.73
CA ASN A 350 -4.88 5.55 29.07
C ASN A 350 -5.41 4.23 29.59
N LYS A 351 -6.66 3.87 29.28
CA LYS A 351 -7.26 2.57 29.62
C LYS A 351 -6.58 1.43 28.86
N GLU A 352 -6.30 1.64 27.58
CA GLU A 352 -5.59 0.67 26.73
C GLU A 352 -4.13 0.48 27.18
N ILE A 353 -3.43 1.57 27.48
CA ILE A 353 -2.06 1.54 28.02
C ILE A 353 -2.02 0.75 29.34
N LYS A 354 -3.01 0.94 30.23
CA LYS A 354 -3.10 0.19 31.47
C LYS A 354 -3.28 -1.32 31.22
N SER A 355 -4.18 -1.69 30.31
CA SER A 355 -4.40 -3.08 29.89
C SER A 355 -3.15 -3.71 29.27
N LEU A 356 -2.44 -2.96 28.42
CA LEU A 356 -1.20 -3.43 27.80
C LEU A 356 -0.06 -3.61 28.82
N LYS A 357 0.03 -2.72 29.83
CA LYS A 357 1.00 -2.86 30.92
C LYS A 357 0.73 -4.12 31.77
N GLU A 358 -0.53 -4.43 32.06
CA GLU A 358 -0.91 -5.66 32.76
C GLU A 358 -0.54 -6.91 31.93
N LYS A 359 -0.92 -6.93 30.64
CA LYS A 359 -0.55 -8.04 29.75
C LYS A 359 0.98 -8.23 29.62
N ASN A 360 1.73 -7.14 29.60
CA ASN A 360 3.19 -7.18 29.52
C ASN A 360 3.82 -7.70 30.81
N LYS A 361 3.21 -7.41 31.97
CA LYS A 361 3.61 -7.97 33.26
C LYS A 361 3.39 -9.49 33.28
N ASP A 362 2.19 -9.96 32.91
CA ASP A 362 1.87 -11.38 32.80
C ASP A 362 2.79 -12.14 31.84
N GLN A 363 3.15 -11.48 30.72
CA GLN A 363 4.08 -12.05 29.75
C GLN A 363 5.51 -12.17 30.31
N LYS A 364 5.94 -11.19 31.11
CA LYS A 364 7.23 -11.26 31.80
C LYS A 364 7.27 -12.40 32.81
N GLU A 365 6.25 -12.56 33.62
CA GLU A 365 6.15 -13.66 34.62
C GLU A 365 6.16 -15.03 33.92
N LYS A 366 5.42 -15.17 32.80
CA LYS A 366 5.46 -16.39 31.98
C LYS A 366 6.84 -16.66 31.39
N ASN A 367 7.53 -15.63 30.92
CA ASN A 367 8.88 -15.77 30.37
C ASN A 367 9.91 -16.19 31.45
N GLU A 368 9.79 -15.65 32.66
CA GLU A 368 10.62 -16.08 33.79
C GLU A 368 10.38 -17.54 34.19
N SER A 369 9.11 -17.94 34.24
CA SER A 369 8.72 -19.35 34.48
C SER A 369 9.29 -20.28 33.38
N LEU A 370 9.21 -19.88 32.12
CA LEU A 370 9.79 -20.64 30.99
C LEU A 370 11.32 -20.73 31.08
N LYS A 371 12.00 -19.64 31.45
CA LYS A 371 13.46 -19.65 31.68
C LYS A 371 13.87 -20.62 32.77
N ALA A 372 13.11 -20.65 33.89
CA ALA A 372 13.36 -21.61 34.98
C ALA A 372 13.15 -23.06 34.52
N LYS A 373 12.08 -23.33 33.74
CA LYS A 373 11.83 -24.67 33.16
C LYS A 373 12.94 -25.09 32.19
N ASN A 374 13.40 -24.18 31.33
CA ASN A 374 14.49 -24.45 30.39
C ASN A 374 15.80 -24.75 31.14
N LYS A 375 16.11 -24.01 32.23
CA LYS A 375 17.30 -24.29 33.05
C LYS A 375 17.24 -25.70 33.63
N ASN A 376 16.11 -26.10 34.23
CA ASN A 376 15.94 -27.45 34.76
C ASN A 376 16.05 -28.55 33.69
N GLN A 377 15.55 -28.28 32.49
CA GLN A 377 15.68 -29.21 31.35
C GLN A 377 17.13 -29.33 30.90
N THR A 378 17.89 -28.22 30.87
CA THR A 378 19.30 -28.22 30.52
C THR A 378 20.11 -29.05 31.52
N GLU A 379 19.89 -28.87 32.83
CA GLU A 379 20.54 -29.64 33.87
C GLU A 379 20.22 -31.14 33.74
N LYS A 380 18.96 -31.48 33.39
CA LYS A 380 18.57 -32.88 33.17
C LYS A 380 19.26 -33.49 31.95
N ILE A 381 19.41 -32.72 30.88
CA ILE A 381 20.12 -33.14 29.66
C ILE A 381 21.59 -33.40 29.97
N GLU A 382 22.23 -32.54 30.76
CA GLU A 382 23.62 -32.73 31.17
C GLU A 382 23.80 -34.01 32.02
N SER A 383 22.89 -34.25 32.96
CA SER A 383 22.91 -35.48 33.74
C SER A 383 22.78 -36.76 32.91
N LEU A 384 21.86 -36.73 31.92
CA LEU A 384 21.63 -37.83 30.97
C LEU A 384 22.87 -38.07 30.07
N LYS A 385 23.49 -36.99 29.61
CA LYS A 385 24.77 -37.10 28.84
C LYS A 385 25.88 -37.73 29.64
N ALA A 386 25.98 -37.40 30.95
CA ALA A 386 26.95 -38.01 31.85
C ALA A 386 26.67 -39.51 32.05
N GLN A 387 25.38 -39.91 32.19
CA GLN A 387 25.00 -41.31 32.25
C GLN A 387 25.29 -42.08 30.97
N ASP A 388 24.97 -41.48 29.82
CA ASP A 388 25.26 -42.09 28.51
C ASP A 388 26.75 -42.31 28.30
N LYS A 389 27.62 -41.37 28.73
CA LYS A 389 29.07 -41.54 28.70
C LYS A 389 29.50 -42.74 29.54
N LYS A 390 29.00 -42.88 30.76
CA LYS A 390 29.30 -44.02 31.62
C LYS A 390 28.87 -45.37 31.01
N HIS A 391 27.65 -45.37 30.38
CA HIS A 391 27.17 -46.58 29.69
C HIS A 391 28.06 -46.94 28.48
N LYS A 392 28.52 -45.96 27.70
CA LYS A 392 29.45 -46.20 26.58
C LYS A 392 30.76 -46.79 27.06
N GLU A 393 31.36 -46.26 28.13
CA GLU A 393 32.57 -46.79 28.73
C GLU A 393 32.36 -48.24 29.22
N LYS A 394 31.21 -48.55 29.83
CA LYS A 394 30.88 -49.91 30.27
C LYS A 394 30.72 -50.88 29.09
N ILE A 395 30.07 -50.41 28.00
CA ILE A 395 29.91 -51.20 26.75
C ILE A 395 31.29 -51.49 26.11
N GLU A 396 32.21 -50.54 26.09
CA GLU A 396 33.55 -50.76 25.57
C GLU A 396 34.33 -51.77 26.43
N GLY A 397 34.21 -51.67 27.76
CA GLY A 397 34.77 -52.67 28.70
C GLY A 397 34.24 -54.07 28.43
N LEU A 398 32.94 -54.22 28.27
CA LEU A 398 32.30 -55.50 27.94
C LEU A 398 32.73 -56.07 26.59
N LYS A 399 32.87 -55.20 25.58
CA LYS A 399 33.39 -55.63 24.25
C LYS A 399 34.83 -56.13 24.34
N ALA A 400 35.68 -55.49 25.16
CA ALA A 400 37.04 -55.93 25.39
C ALA A 400 37.11 -57.30 26.09
N GLN A 401 36.22 -57.54 27.09
CA GLN A 401 36.09 -58.85 27.75
C GLN A 401 35.58 -59.94 26.79
N ASP A 402 34.55 -59.62 25.98
CA ASP A 402 34.05 -60.56 24.98
C ASP A 402 35.12 -60.98 23.96
N LYS A 403 35.93 -60.02 23.52
CA LYS A 403 37.07 -60.30 22.65
C LYS A 403 38.09 -61.27 23.32
N LYS A 404 38.37 -61.02 24.59
CA LYS A 404 39.27 -61.88 25.38
C LYS A 404 38.70 -63.28 25.53
N HIS A 405 37.43 -63.43 25.86
CA HIS A 405 36.77 -64.73 25.96
C HIS A 405 36.70 -65.44 24.60
N LYS A 406 36.50 -64.74 23.49
CA LYS A 406 36.61 -65.36 22.15
C LYS A 406 37.97 -65.90 21.83
N GLU A 407 39.06 -65.23 22.24
CA GLU A 407 40.42 -65.70 22.06
C GLU A 407 40.70 -66.93 22.95
N GLU A 408 40.23 -66.94 24.21
CA GLU A 408 40.32 -68.10 25.09
C GLU A 408 39.57 -69.31 24.54
N ILE A 409 38.29 -69.07 24.05
CA ILE A 409 37.54 -70.17 23.41
C ILE A 409 38.30 -70.73 22.18
N LYS A 410 38.90 -69.85 21.37
CA LYS A 410 39.69 -70.31 20.21
C LYS A 410 40.89 -71.14 20.62
N SER A 411 41.58 -70.74 21.69
CA SER A 411 42.72 -71.49 22.29
C SER A 411 42.24 -72.83 22.83
N LEU A 412 41.13 -72.88 23.57
CA LEU A 412 40.57 -74.11 24.11
C LEU A 412 40.11 -75.07 23.00
N LYS A 413 39.45 -74.55 21.94
CA LYS A 413 39.09 -75.36 20.77
C LYS A 413 40.34 -75.98 20.08
N ALA A 414 41.45 -75.20 19.99
CA ALA A 414 42.72 -75.72 19.44
C ALA A 414 43.33 -76.85 20.34
N LYS A 415 43.24 -76.61 21.66
CA LYS A 415 43.72 -77.69 22.63
C LYS A 415 42.85 -78.94 22.52
N ILE A 416 41.49 -78.84 22.45
CA ILE A 416 40.62 -79.98 22.27
C ILE A 416 40.90 -80.69 20.96
N LYS A 417 41.12 -79.98 19.88
CA LYS A 417 41.44 -80.60 18.56
C LYS A 417 42.76 -81.35 18.64
N ARG A 418 43.78 -80.82 19.37
CA ARG A 418 45.07 -81.45 19.56
C ARG A 418 44.97 -82.73 20.42
N GLN A 419 44.21 -82.66 21.52
CA GLN A 419 43.90 -83.79 22.40
C GLN A 419 43.17 -84.90 21.64
N GLY A 420 42.12 -84.47 20.86
CA GLY A 420 41.34 -85.40 20.02
C GLY A 420 42.22 -86.09 18.95
N LYS A 421 43.32 -85.47 18.46
CA LYS A 421 44.27 -86.10 17.58
C LYS A 421 45.10 -87.11 18.33
N ILE A 422 45.67 -86.77 19.52
CA ILE A 422 46.40 -87.65 20.36
C ILE A 422 45.57 -88.89 20.77
N ILE A 423 44.37 -88.73 21.18
CA ILE A 423 43.46 -89.84 21.50
C ILE A 423 43.26 -90.76 20.31
N ARG A 424 43.06 -90.24 19.12
CA ARG A 424 42.92 -91.05 17.87
C ARG A 424 44.18 -91.80 17.53
N GLU A 425 45.36 -91.19 17.72
CA GLU A 425 46.66 -91.79 17.53
C GLU A 425 46.88 -92.93 18.58
N MET A 426 46.52 -92.71 19.82
CA MET A 426 46.52 -93.71 20.86
C MET A 426 45.57 -94.91 20.56
N GLU A 427 44.33 -94.60 20.16
CA GLU A 427 43.33 -95.63 19.79
C GLU A 427 43.75 -96.45 18.57
N SER A 428 44.50 -95.86 17.66
CA SER A 428 45.00 -96.53 16.45
C SER A 428 46.33 -97.29 16.72
N SER A 429 46.99 -97.08 17.82
CA SER A 429 48.23 -97.73 18.16
C SER A 429 48.08 -99.25 18.38
N ARG A 430 49.13 -100.00 18.05
CA ARG A 430 49.09 -101.46 18.18
C ARG A 430 48.80 -101.90 19.61
N SER A 431 49.40 -101.23 20.61
CA SER A 431 49.24 -101.56 22.03
C SER A 431 47.80 -101.26 22.50
N TRP A 432 47.16 -100.17 22.02
CA TRP A 432 45.76 -99.83 22.38
C TRP A 432 44.76 -100.82 21.79
N ARG A 433 45.00 -101.30 20.56
CA ARG A 433 44.20 -102.36 19.90
C ARG A 433 44.37 -103.73 20.58
N MET A 434 45.57 -104.12 21.02
CA MET A 434 45.75 -105.37 21.69
C MET A 434 45.15 -105.40 23.10
N THR A 435 45.07 -104.28 23.79
CA THR A 435 44.49 -104.18 25.14
C THR A 435 42.99 -103.89 25.16
N ARG A 436 42.37 -103.77 23.99
CA ARG A 436 40.92 -103.51 23.80
C ARG A 436 40.01 -104.48 24.53
N PRO A 437 40.27 -105.81 24.53
CA PRO A 437 39.45 -106.75 25.26
C PRO A 437 39.50 -106.57 26.78
N MET A 438 40.68 -106.24 27.34
CA MET A 438 40.84 -106.02 28.80
C MET A 438 40.16 -104.75 29.27
N ARG A 439 40.14 -103.69 28.49
CA ARG A 439 39.40 -102.42 28.87
C ARG A 439 37.89 -102.53 28.76
N SER A 440 37.41 -103.43 27.91
CA SER A 440 35.93 -103.69 27.91
C SER A 440 35.52 -104.44 29.17
N PHE A 441 36.39 -105.31 29.75
CA PHE A 441 36.08 -106.00 31.00
C PHE A 441 36.10 -105.01 32.21
N THR A 442 37.04 -104.06 32.30
CA THR A 442 37.09 -103.09 33.37
C THR A 442 35.99 -102.02 33.34
N ASN A 443 35.46 -101.69 32.17
CA ASN A 443 34.32 -100.76 32.08
C ASN A 443 32.94 -101.39 32.43
N SER A 444 32.87 -102.72 32.38
CA SER A 444 31.70 -103.47 32.85
C SER A 444 31.63 -103.55 34.39
N PHE A 445 32.71 -103.35 35.08
CA PHE A 445 32.81 -103.37 36.57
C PHE A 445 32.68 -101.96 37.17
N LYS A 446 32.67 -100.84 36.41
CA LYS A 446 32.47 -99.45 36.90
C LYS A 446 31.08 -98.92 36.67
N ARG A 447 30.14 -99.75 36.16
CA ARG A 447 28.70 -99.43 36.08
C ARG A 447 27.96 -100.40 36.97
N LYS A 448 28.20 -100.38 38.22
CA LYS A 448 27.35 -100.80 39.33
C LYS A 448 27.43 -99.75 40.40
#